data_600fac7c62a7fb181eff752a66a6330c
#
_entry.id   600fac7c62a7fb181eff752a66a6330c
#
_cell.length_a   1.000
_cell.length_b   1.000
_cell.length_c   1.000
_cell.angle_alpha   90.00
_cell.angle_beta   90.00
_cell.angle_gamma   90.00
#
_symmetry.space_group_name_H-M   'P 1'
#
loop_
_entity.id
_entity.type
_entity.pdbx_description
1 polymer ?
#
loop_
_entity_poly.entity_id
_entity_poly.type
_entity_poly.pdbx_seq_one_letter_code
_entity_poly.pdbx_strand_id
1 'polypeptide(L)'
;DQILEYYINKVFMNYGQYGMSTGAKFYFNKSLKDLTLAQTAFIAGLPQSPAGYDPYEYPQKATQRRNAVIDAMLRDKKITATAAKQAKATPITDGLKPKQQQTNTATNHKVIDSYLTQVIAEVKKKTGLNPYTDNLDIYTNIDMGAQRRLYDIVNTDEYVNFPDDAFQTGVTMTDPNNGQVLAQIG
;
A
#
# COMPACT_ATOMS: atom_id res chain seq x y z
N ASP A 1 19.39 -14.01 4.79
CA ASP A 1 19.17 -12.65 4.26
C ASP A 1 17.95 -12.59 3.33
N GLN A 2 17.76 -13.52 2.39
CA GLN A 2 16.62 -13.53 1.45
C GLN A 2 15.24 -13.57 2.13
N ILE A 3 15.07 -14.30 3.23
CA ILE A 3 13.81 -14.37 3.98
C ILE A 3 13.47 -13.00 4.56
N LEU A 4 14.45 -12.32 5.14
CA LEU A 4 14.26 -10.97 5.70
C LEU A 4 13.95 -9.96 4.60
N GLU A 5 14.67 -10.01 3.49
CA GLU A 5 14.44 -9.16 2.32
C GLU A 5 13.01 -9.33 1.78
N TYR A 6 12.56 -10.58 1.61
CA TYR A 6 11.20 -10.87 1.20
C TYR A 6 10.17 -10.30 2.19
N TYR A 7 10.39 -10.49 3.50
CA TYR A 7 9.49 -9.99 4.54
C TYR A 7 9.37 -8.47 4.49
N ILE A 8 10.50 -7.73 4.50
CA ILE A 8 10.48 -6.26 4.52
C ILE A 8 9.86 -5.65 3.26
N ASN A 9 9.88 -6.37 2.13
CA ASN A 9 9.29 -5.94 0.87
C ASN A 9 7.78 -6.26 0.76
N LYS A 10 7.24 -7.16 1.60
CA LYS A 10 5.84 -7.63 1.49
C LYS A 10 4.98 -7.28 2.70
N VAL A 11 5.57 -6.88 3.82
CA VAL A 11 4.84 -6.64 5.05
C VAL A 11 3.85 -5.48 4.91
N PHE A 12 2.64 -5.67 5.44
CA PHE A 12 1.60 -4.65 5.41
C PHE A 12 1.92 -3.48 6.37
N MET A 13 1.80 -2.25 5.87
CA MET A 13 2.21 -1.02 6.55
C MET A 13 1.03 -0.05 6.79
N ASN A 14 -0.22 -0.54 6.76
CA ASN A 14 -1.46 0.25 6.78
C ASN A 14 -1.72 1.01 5.45
N TYR A 15 -2.91 1.59 5.31
CA TYR A 15 -3.31 2.41 4.16
C TYR A 15 -3.06 1.77 2.78
N GLY A 16 -3.18 0.44 2.69
CA GLY A 16 -2.90 -0.28 1.44
C GLY A 16 -1.43 -0.30 1.04
N GLN A 17 -0.52 0.12 1.91
CA GLN A 17 0.91 0.10 1.64
C GLN A 17 1.51 -1.25 2.01
N TYR A 18 2.31 -1.81 1.12
CA TYR A 18 3.05 -3.05 1.33
C TYR A 18 4.54 -2.81 1.15
N GLY A 19 5.33 -3.32 2.08
CA GLY A 19 6.77 -3.13 2.15
C GLY A 19 7.21 -1.88 2.92
N MET A 20 8.31 -2.01 3.66
CA MET A 20 8.84 -0.94 4.52
C MET A 20 9.29 0.28 3.72
N SER A 21 9.81 0.09 2.50
CA SER A 21 10.20 1.19 1.62
C SER A 21 8.99 2.03 1.20
N THR A 22 7.90 1.38 0.83
CA THR A 22 6.63 2.03 0.48
C THR A 22 6.04 2.74 1.69
N GLY A 23 6.07 2.11 2.88
CA GLY A 23 5.69 2.73 4.14
C GLY A 23 6.50 3.99 4.47
N ALA A 24 7.83 3.94 4.34
CA ALA A 24 8.71 5.09 4.55
C ALA A 24 8.37 6.26 3.60
N LYS A 25 8.08 5.96 2.34
CA LYS A 25 7.65 6.94 1.36
C LYS A 25 6.28 7.52 1.68
N PHE A 26 5.35 6.67 2.13
CA PHE A 26 4.00 7.07 2.50
C PHE A 26 4.00 8.01 3.72
N TYR A 27 4.60 7.59 4.84
CA TYR A 27 4.58 8.35 6.09
C TYR A 27 5.49 9.56 6.09
N PHE A 28 6.69 9.46 5.49
CA PHE A 28 7.75 10.48 5.64
C PHE A 28 8.23 11.08 4.31
N ASN A 29 7.78 10.57 3.17
CA ASN A 29 8.30 10.93 1.84
C ASN A 29 9.83 10.76 1.70
N LYS A 30 10.37 9.75 2.40
CA LYS A 30 11.81 9.45 2.43
C LYS A 30 12.09 8.05 1.93
N SER A 31 13.32 7.82 1.47
CA SER A 31 13.84 6.46 1.30
C SER A 31 14.23 5.88 2.68
N LEU A 32 14.36 4.55 2.78
CA LEU A 32 14.73 3.90 4.05
C LEU A 32 16.06 4.43 4.62
N LYS A 33 17.02 4.74 3.76
CA LYS A 33 18.35 5.25 4.16
C LYS A 33 18.33 6.67 4.72
N ASP A 34 17.28 7.46 4.40
CA ASP A 34 17.15 8.85 4.80
C ASP A 34 16.29 9.04 6.06
N LEU A 35 15.77 7.93 6.61
CA LEU A 35 14.99 7.95 7.85
C LEU A 35 15.89 8.28 9.05
N THR A 36 15.36 9.09 9.97
CA THR A 36 15.96 9.25 11.29
C THR A 36 15.80 7.96 12.12
N LEU A 37 16.57 7.81 13.21
CA LEU A 37 16.44 6.67 14.10
C LEU A 37 15.00 6.51 14.63
N ALA A 38 14.34 7.61 15.00
CA ALA A 38 12.96 7.59 15.46
C ALA A 38 12.00 7.09 14.37
N GLN A 39 12.17 7.56 13.13
CA GLN A 39 11.38 7.14 11.97
C GLN A 39 11.63 5.68 11.60
N THR A 40 12.89 5.23 11.62
CA THR A 40 13.26 3.83 11.40
C THR A 40 12.60 2.91 12.42
N ALA A 41 12.67 3.27 13.71
CA ALA A 41 12.05 2.49 14.79
C ALA A 41 10.52 2.45 14.65
N PHE A 42 9.88 3.52 14.20
CA PHE A 42 8.45 3.54 13.91
C PHE A 42 8.10 2.59 12.76
N ILE A 43 8.78 2.71 11.62
CA ILE A 43 8.55 1.84 10.45
C ILE A 43 8.77 0.37 10.80
N ALA A 44 9.83 0.04 11.55
CA ALA A 44 10.11 -1.32 12.00
C ALA A 44 9.07 -1.86 13.01
N GLY A 45 8.47 -0.97 13.80
CA GLY A 45 7.48 -1.33 14.81
C GLY A 45 6.05 -1.53 14.28
N LEU A 46 5.72 -0.87 13.18
CA LEU A 46 4.37 -0.79 12.63
C LEU A 46 3.75 -2.14 12.23
N PRO A 47 4.48 -3.10 11.63
CA PRO A 47 3.92 -4.36 11.15
C PRO A 47 3.21 -5.22 12.18
N GLN A 48 3.50 -5.08 13.46
CA GLN A 48 2.83 -5.87 14.50
C GLN A 48 1.32 -5.59 14.57
N SER A 49 0.92 -4.33 14.38
CA SER A 49 -0.48 -3.90 14.34
C SER A 49 -0.60 -2.59 13.55
N PRO A 50 -0.57 -2.63 12.22
CA PRO A 50 -0.48 -1.43 11.39
C PRO A 50 -1.61 -0.41 11.63
N ALA A 51 -2.84 -0.88 11.80
CA ALA A 51 -3.98 -0.02 12.11
C ALA A 51 -3.98 0.43 13.59
N GLY A 52 -3.52 -0.44 14.52
CA GLY A 52 -3.48 -0.13 15.94
C GLY A 52 -2.37 0.85 16.36
N TYR A 53 -1.32 0.96 15.55
CA TYR A 53 -0.20 1.89 15.74
C TYR A 53 -0.21 3.02 14.71
N ASP A 54 -1.37 3.32 14.14
CA ASP A 54 -1.56 4.43 13.22
C ASP A 54 -1.18 5.77 13.90
N PRO A 55 -0.18 6.51 13.41
CA PRO A 55 0.30 7.73 14.05
C PRO A 55 -0.69 8.90 13.92
N TYR A 56 -1.61 8.83 12.97
CA TYR A 56 -2.65 9.84 12.77
C TYR A 56 -3.84 9.66 13.70
N GLU A 57 -4.23 8.41 14.00
CA GLU A 57 -5.39 8.08 14.81
C GLU A 57 -5.00 7.77 16.27
N TYR A 58 -3.86 7.11 16.48
CA TYR A 58 -3.41 6.65 17.79
C TYR A 58 -1.95 7.04 18.08
N PRO A 59 -1.63 8.36 18.10
CA PRO A 59 -0.25 8.84 18.24
C PRO A 59 0.45 8.36 19.52
N GLN A 60 -0.29 8.18 20.62
CA GLN A 60 0.28 7.66 21.85
C GLN A 60 0.69 6.19 21.73
N LYS A 61 -0.15 5.34 21.10
CA LYS A 61 0.17 3.93 20.87
C LYS A 61 1.33 3.79 19.90
N ALA A 62 1.35 4.60 18.84
CA ALA A 62 2.45 4.67 17.88
C ALA A 62 3.77 5.05 18.58
N THR A 63 3.74 6.04 19.49
CA THR A 63 4.89 6.46 20.29
C THR A 63 5.38 5.34 21.20
N GLN A 64 4.48 4.67 21.91
CA GLN A 64 4.81 3.55 22.80
C GLN A 64 5.47 2.41 22.03
N ARG A 65 4.90 2.04 20.87
CA ARG A 65 5.44 0.98 20.00
C ARG A 65 6.82 1.34 19.48
N ARG A 66 7.00 2.55 18.94
CA ARG A 66 8.31 3.06 18.49
C ARG A 66 9.33 2.99 19.62
N ASN A 67 8.97 3.44 20.81
CA ASN A 67 9.87 3.45 21.96
C ASN A 67 10.27 2.03 22.40
N ALA A 68 9.34 1.07 22.34
CA ALA A 68 9.65 -0.33 22.59
C ALA A 68 10.69 -0.90 21.60
N VAL A 69 10.59 -0.51 20.33
CA VAL A 69 11.62 -0.88 19.32
C VAL A 69 12.96 -0.24 19.63
N ILE A 70 12.99 1.06 20.01
CA ILE A 70 14.22 1.76 20.43
C ILE A 70 14.86 1.08 21.65
N ASP A 71 14.04 0.64 22.62
CA ASP A 71 14.54 -0.09 23.80
C ASP A 71 15.14 -1.45 23.43
N ALA A 72 14.53 -2.16 22.49
CA ALA A 72 15.10 -3.40 21.97
C ALA A 72 16.44 -3.15 21.26
N MET A 73 16.51 -2.11 20.41
CA MET A 73 17.77 -1.75 19.75
C MET A 73 18.89 -1.37 20.74
N LEU A 74 18.54 -0.67 21.83
CA LEU A 74 19.50 -0.32 22.89
C LEU A 74 19.94 -1.56 23.66
N ARG A 75 19.01 -2.41 24.09
CA ARG A 75 19.30 -3.68 24.78
C ARG A 75 20.23 -4.57 23.95
N ASP A 76 19.99 -4.63 22.64
CA ASP A 76 20.76 -5.44 21.70
C ASP A 76 22.04 -4.72 21.22
N LYS A 77 22.40 -3.59 21.89
CA LYS A 77 23.62 -2.79 21.62
C LYS A 77 23.76 -2.31 20.17
N LYS A 78 22.67 -2.13 19.47
CA LYS A 78 22.64 -1.58 18.09
C LYS A 78 22.72 -0.06 18.04
N ILE A 79 22.40 0.60 19.17
CA ILE A 79 22.45 2.06 19.32
C ILE A 79 22.99 2.42 20.70
N THR A 80 23.47 3.66 20.86
CA THR A 80 23.93 4.19 22.14
C THR A 80 22.77 4.67 23.00
N ALA A 81 22.97 4.78 24.32
CA ALA A 81 21.99 5.34 25.25
C ALA A 81 21.62 6.79 24.89
N THR A 82 22.59 7.58 24.45
CA THR A 82 22.35 8.97 24.00
C THR A 82 21.46 9.01 22.76
N ALA A 83 21.72 8.18 21.74
CA ALA A 83 20.90 8.09 20.55
C ALA A 83 19.46 7.62 20.87
N ALA A 84 19.33 6.63 21.75
CA ALA A 84 18.02 6.14 22.20
C ALA A 84 17.21 7.26 22.89
N LYS A 85 17.86 8.01 23.80
CA LYS A 85 17.21 9.16 24.51
C LYS A 85 16.75 10.23 23.52
N GLN A 86 17.58 10.61 22.56
CA GLN A 86 17.24 11.59 21.53
C GLN A 86 16.08 11.12 20.66
N ALA A 87 16.13 9.87 20.17
CA ALA A 87 15.09 9.32 19.32
C ALA A 87 13.73 9.20 20.04
N LYS A 88 13.73 8.87 21.34
CA LYS A 88 12.50 8.84 22.17
C LYS A 88 11.94 10.23 22.45
N ALA A 89 12.79 11.26 22.55
CA ALA A 89 12.37 12.64 22.75
C ALA A 89 11.75 13.26 21.49
N THR A 90 12.00 12.70 20.32
CA THR A 90 11.44 13.17 19.05
C THR A 90 9.92 12.90 19.03
N PRO A 91 9.06 13.89 18.74
CA PRO A 91 7.63 13.66 18.58
C PRO A 91 7.34 12.62 17.48
N ILE A 92 6.28 11.82 17.64
CA ILE A 92 5.90 10.81 16.64
C ILE A 92 5.47 11.47 15.31
N THR A 93 5.04 12.72 15.39
CA THR A 93 4.63 13.54 14.24
C THR A 93 5.79 14.21 13.51
N ASP A 94 7.02 14.09 14.02
CA ASP A 94 8.18 14.74 13.42
C ASP A 94 8.48 14.20 12.02
N GLY A 95 8.37 15.09 11.02
CA GLY A 95 8.53 14.75 9.61
C GLY A 95 7.40 13.88 9.04
N LEU A 96 6.34 13.60 9.82
CA LEU A 96 5.17 12.89 9.33
C LEU A 96 4.45 13.76 8.28
N LYS A 97 4.18 13.18 7.12
CA LYS A 97 3.36 13.87 6.10
C LYS A 97 1.95 14.10 6.64
N PRO A 98 1.27 15.17 6.21
CA PRO A 98 -0.16 15.31 6.47
C PRO A 98 -0.87 14.02 6.06
N LYS A 99 -1.85 13.58 6.87
CA LYS A 99 -2.68 12.43 6.50
C LYS A 99 -3.23 12.73 5.11
N GLN A 100 -2.73 12.03 4.13
CA GLN A 100 -3.33 12.13 2.80
C GLN A 100 -4.77 11.65 2.99
N GLN A 101 -5.73 12.54 2.72
CA GLN A 101 -7.07 12.07 2.50
C GLN A 101 -6.91 10.91 1.54
N GLN A 102 -7.33 9.72 1.98
CA GLN A 102 -7.32 8.57 1.11
C GLN A 102 -8.13 9.00 -0.13
N THR A 103 -7.43 9.40 -1.16
CA THR A 103 -7.98 9.19 -2.47
C THR A 103 -8.00 7.67 -2.59
N ASN A 104 -9.04 7.11 -1.99
CA ASN A 104 -9.59 5.76 -2.15
C ASN A 104 -8.59 4.71 -2.68
N THR A 105 -7.48 4.46 -1.97
CA THR A 105 -6.60 3.35 -2.36
C THR A 105 -7.36 2.03 -2.24
N ALA A 106 -8.19 1.87 -1.20
CA ALA A 106 -9.07 0.70 -1.09
C ALA A 106 -10.14 0.69 -2.20
N THR A 107 -10.70 1.86 -2.56
CA THR A 107 -11.61 2.00 -3.70
C THR A 107 -10.87 1.83 -5.02
N ASN A 108 -9.62 2.34 -5.15
CA ASN A 108 -8.83 2.11 -6.35
C ASN A 108 -8.49 0.62 -6.55
N HIS A 109 -8.21 -0.14 -5.49
CA HIS A 109 -8.02 -1.59 -5.61
C HIS A 109 -9.29 -2.26 -6.14
N LYS A 110 -10.46 -1.98 -5.54
CA LYS A 110 -11.74 -2.51 -6.04
C LYS A 110 -12.02 -2.07 -7.47
N VAL A 111 -11.72 -0.81 -7.80
CA VAL A 111 -11.92 -0.27 -9.15
C VAL A 111 -11.12 -1.05 -10.21
N ILE A 112 -9.90 -1.51 -9.89
CA ILE A 112 -9.02 -2.17 -10.87
C ILE A 112 -8.97 -3.70 -10.73
N ASP A 113 -9.61 -4.30 -9.72
CA ASP A 113 -9.44 -5.72 -9.39
C ASP A 113 -9.72 -6.66 -10.57
N SER A 114 -10.82 -6.43 -11.28
CA SER A 114 -11.18 -7.26 -12.45
C SER A 114 -10.15 -7.13 -13.57
N TYR A 115 -9.71 -5.90 -13.86
CA TYR A 115 -8.68 -5.64 -14.86
C TYR A 115 -7.35 -6.27 -14.46
N LEU A 116 -6.93 -6.07 -13.20
CA LEU A 116 -5.67 -6.61 -12.69
C LEU A 116 -5.65 -8.14 -12.68
N THR A 117 -6.77 -8.79 -12.37
CA THR A 117 -6.92 -10.25 -12.43
C THR A 117 -6.62 -10.78 -13.83
N GLN A 118 -7.11 -10.12 -14.86
CA GLN A 118 -6.84 -10.49 -16.25
C GLN A 118 -5.38 -10.27 -16.63
N VAL A 119 -4.80 -9.13 -16.25
CA VAL A 119 -3.37 -8.83 -16.48
C VAL A 119 -2.49 -9.92 -15.85
N ILE A 120 -2.74 -10.29 -14.59
CA ILE A 120 -1.99 -11.33 -13.88
C ILE A 120 -2.10 -12.67 -14.60
N ALA A 121 -3.32 -13.06 -15.04
CA ALA A 121 -3.55 -14.30 -15.78
C ALA A 121 -2.81 -14.30 -17.11
N GLU A 122 -2.84 -13.19 -17.84
CA GLU A 122 -2.17 -13.05 -19.13
C GLU A 122 -0.63 -13.09 -19.00
N VAL A 123 -0.07 -12.39 -18.02
CA VAL A 123 1.38 -12.43 -17.75
C VAL A 123 1.82 -13.85 -17.43
N LYS A 124 1.13 -14.55 -16.52
CA LYS A 124 1.44 -15.96 -16.22
C LYS A 124 1.37 -16.85 -17.47
N LYS A 125 0.33 -16.68 -18.27
CA LYS A 125 0.13 -17.46 -19.49
C LYS A 125 1.22 -17.22 -20.54
N LYS A 126 1.64 -15.95 -20.73
CA LYS A 126 2.61 -15.56 -21.76
C LYS A 126 4.05 -15.80 -21.35
N THR A 127 4.40 -15.62 -20.08
CA THR A 127 5.78 -15.63 -19.61
C THR A 127 6.14 -16.84 -18.77
N GLY A 128 5.14 -17.53 -18.19
CA GLY A 128 5.34 -18.57 -17.18
C GLY A 128 5.78 -18.02 -15.81
N LEU A 129 5.98 -16.70 -15.68
CA LEU A 129 6.44 -16.04 -14.46
C LEU A 129 5.26 -15.68 -13.55
N ASN A 130 5.55 -15.55 -12.26
CA ASN A 130 4.56 -15.16 -11.26
C ASN A 130 4.67 -13.64 -10.94
N PRO A 131 3.69 -12.82 -11.31
CA PRO A 131 3.73 -11.37 -11.08
C PRO A 131 3.86 -10.95 -9.61
N TYR A 132 3.58 -11.86 -8.66
CA TYR A 132 3.69 -11.59 -7.23
C TYR A 132 5.06 -11.90 -6.63
N THR A 133 5.85 -12.77 -7.26
CA THR A 133 7.12 -13.25 -6.71
C THR A 133 8.31 -12.92 -7.58
N ASP A 134 8.09 -12.81 -8.88
CA ASP A 134 9.15 -12.49 -9.82
C ASP A 134 9.23 -10.98 -10.00
N ASN A 135 10.43 -10.47 -10.15
CA ASN A 135 10.66 -9.03 -10.29
C ASN A 135 10.31 -8.59 -11.72
N LEU A 136 9.05 -8.17 -11.93
CA LEU A 136 8.52 -7.79 -13.23
C LEU A 136 8.02 -6.34 -13.23
N ASP A 137 8.36 -5.60 -14.27
CA ASP A 137 7.70 -4.35 -14.63
C ASP A 137 6.62 -4.65 -15.67
N ILE A 138 5.34 -4.44 -15.31
CA ILE A 138 4.19 -4.76 -16.15
C ILE A 138 3.54 -3.46 -16.60
N TYR A 139 3.58 -3.20 -17.90
CA TYR A 139 2.91 -2.06 -18.52
C TYR A 139 1.57 -2.48 -19.10
N THR A 140 0.53 -1.71 -18.83
CA THR A 140 -0.83 -2.00 -19.29
C THR A 140 -1.42 -0.82 -20.05
N ASN A 141 -2.49 -1.07 -20.79
CA ASN A 141 -3.23 -0.04 -21.54
C ASN A 141 -4.44 0.50 -20.77
N ILE A 142 -4.50 0.26 -19.46
CA ILE A 142 -5.63 0.72 -18.63
C ILE A 142 -5.79 2.24 -18.71
N ASP A 143 -6.99 2.68 -19.03
CA ASP A 143 -7.42 4.07 -18.83
C ASP A 143 -8.11 4.17 -17.47
N MET A 144 -7.45 4.81 -16.51
CA MET A 144 -7.95 4.93 -15.15
C MET A 144 -9.21 5.78 -15.04
N GLY A 145 -9.42 6.72 -15.97
CA GLY A 145 -10.64 7.52 -16.03
C GLY A 145 -11.83 6.66 -16.49
N ALA A 146 -11.64 5.92 -17.58
CA ALA A 146 -12.63 4.97 -18.09
C ALA A 146 -12.91 3.85 -17.07
N GLN A 147 -11.88 3.28 -16.46
CA GLN A 147 -12.02 2.21 -15.46
C GLN A 147 -12.83 2.66 -14.25
N ARG A 148 -12.56 3.86 -13.72
CA ARG A 148 -13.31 4.42 -12.59
C ARG A 148 -14.76 4.68 -12.95
N ARG A 149 -14.99 5.30 -14.11
CA ARG A 149 -16.35 5.54 -14.59
C ARG A 149 -17.14 4.25 -14.78
N LEU A 150 -16.50 3.24 -15.33
CA LEU A 150 -17.12 1.92 -15.51
C LEU A 150 -17.45 1.27 -14.16
N TYR A 151 -16.56 1.38 -13.18
CA TYR A 151 -16.81 0.93 -11.82
C TYR A 151 -18.02 1.63 -11.19
N ASP A 152 -18.11 2.96 -11.31
CA ASP A 152 -19.20 3.75 -10.75
C ASP A 152 -20.54 3.39 -11.41
N ILE A 153 -20.55 3.18 -12.74
CA ILE A 153 -21.76 2.76 -13.47
C ILE A 153 -22.29 1.40 -12.97
N VAL A 154 -21.38 0.45 -12.67
CA VAL A 154 -21.77 -0.92 -12.31
C VAL A 154 -22.03 -1.10 -10.82
N ASN A 155 -21.37 -0.31 -9.96
CA ASN A 155 -21.38 -0.54 -8.51
C ASN A 155 -22.07 0.56 -7.70
N THR A 156 -22.66 1.56 -8.36
CA THR A 156 -23.42 2.63 -7.70
C THR A 156 -24.69 2.94 -8.46
N ASP A 157 -25.66 3.55 -7.79
CA ASP A 157 -26.92 3.97 -8.40
C ASP A 157 -26.81 5.35 -9.10
N GLU A 158 -25.60 5.87 -9.27
CA GLU A 158 -25.39 7.22 -9.84
C GLU A 158 -25.80 7.30 -11.32
N TYR A 159 -25.57 6.23 -12.08
CA TYR A 159 -25.81 6.21 -13.52
C TYR A 159 -26.86 5.21 -13.95
N VAL A 160 -26.92 4.05 -13.31
CA VAL A 160 -27.86 2.97 -13.63
C VAL A 160 -28.38 2.37 -12.34
N ASN A 161 -29.70 2.32 -12.19
CA ASN A 161 -30.34 1.62 -11.08
C ASN A 161 -30.66 0.18 -11.53
N PHE A 162 -29.92 -0.79 -11.01
CA PHE A 162 -30.15 -2.21 -11.30
C PHE A 162 -31.34 -2.76 -10.52
N PRO A 163 -32.02 -3.80 -11.02
CA PRO A 163 -33.29 -4.27 -10.44
C PRO A 163 -33.18 -4.78 -8.99
N ASP A 164 -32.07 -5.42 -8.65
CA ASP A 164 -31.77 -5.96 -7.32
C ASP A 164 -30.28 -6.26 -7.15
N ASP A 165 -29.87 -6.58 -5.93
CA ASP A 165 -28.47 -6.89 -5.57
C ASP A 165 -27.97 -8.22 -6.14
N ALA A 166 -28.84 -9.05 -6.68
CA ALA A 166 -28.47 -10.32 -7.32
C ALA A 166 -28.13 -10.14 -8.81
N PHE A 167 -28.41 -8.97 -9.38
CA PHE A 167 -28.09 -8.67 -10.76
C PHE A 167 -26.58 -8.59 -10.96
N GLN A 168 -26.04 -9.45 -11.82
CA GLN A 168 -24.62 -9.48 -12.14
C GLN A 168 -24.39 -8.93 -13.54
N THR A 169 -23.41 -8.08 -13.67
CA THR A 169 -23.02 -7.50 -14.94
C THR A 169 -21.48 -7.48 -15.08
N GLY A 170 -21.03 -7.67 -16.31
CA GLY A 170 -19.64 -7.54 -16.67
C GLY A 170 -19.53 -6.67 -17.92
N VAL A 171 -18.56 -5.76 -17.95
CA VAL A 171 -18.34 -4.85 -19.07
C VAL A 171 -16.86 -4.79 -19.40
N THR A 172 -16.53 -4.83 -20.69
CA THR A 172 -15.18 -4.61 -21.19
C THR A 172 -15.20 -3.47 -22.21
N MET A 173 -14.32 -2.50 -22.03
CA MET A 173 -14.11 -1.39 -22.96
C MET A 173 -12.82 -1.62 -23.72
N THR A 174 -12.88 -1.57 -25.05
CA THR A 174 -11.71 -1.73 -25.92
C THR A 174 -11.53 -0.52 -26.83
N ASP A 175 -10.28 -0.24 -27.18
CA ASP A 175 -9.95 0.73 -28.24
C ASP A 175 -10.35 0.13 -29.59
N PRO A 176 -11.25 0.77 -30.36
CA PRO A 176 -11.71 0.24 -31.64
C PRO A 176 -10.62 0.19 -32.72
N ASN A 177 -9.52 0.94 -32.56
CA ASN A 177 -8.47 1.02 -33.57
C ASN A 177 -7.45 -0.13 -33.44
N ASN A 178 -7.25 -0.66 -32.24
CA ASN A 178 -6.19 -1.63 -31.97
C ASN A 178 -6.63 -2.82 -31.11
N GLY A 179 -7.86 -2.81 -30.59
CA GLY A 179 -8.43 -3.88 -29.79
C GLY A 179 -7.87 -3.98 -28.35
N GLN A 180 -7.10 -2.99 -27.91
CA GLN A 180 -6.55 -2.97 -26.56
C GLN A 180 -7.66 -2.79 -25.52
N VAL A 181 -7.61 -3.54 -24.42
CA VAL A 181 -8.55 -3.39 -23.31
C VAL A 181 -8.16 -2.18 -22.48
N LEU A 182 -9.05 -1.19 -22.44
CA LEU A 182 -8.87 0.07 -21.71
C LEU A 182 -9.49 0.04 -20.31
N ALA A 183 -10.59 -0.70 -20.14
CA ALA A 183 -11.27 -0.86 -18.84
C ALA A 183 -12.04 -2.17 -18.80
N GLN A 184 -12.16 -2.76 -17.60
CA GLN A 184 -12.93 -3.99 -17.40
C GLN A 184 -13.48 -4.09 -15.98
N ILE A 185 -14.74 -4.51 -15.87
CA ILE A 185 -15.44 -4.78 -14.63
C ILE A 185 -16.24 -6.08 -14.79
N GLY A 186 -16.40 -6.87 -13.71
CA GLY A 186 -17.14 -8.14 -13.67
C GLY A 186 -16.56 -9.12 -12.70
#